data_addf37758c0b49071b33c5e6ed00d954
#
_entry.id   addf37758c0b49071b33c5e6ed00d954
#
_cell.length_a   1.000
_cell.length_b   1.000
_cell.length_c   1.000
_cell.angle_alpha   90.00
_cell.angle_beta   90.00
_cell.angle_gamma   90.00
#
_symmetry.space_group_name_H-M   'P 1'
#
loop_
_entity.id
_entity.type
_entity.pdbx_description
1 polymer ?
#
loop_
_entity_poly.entity_id
_entity_poly.type
_entity_poly.pdbx_seq_one_letter_code
_entity_poly.pdbx_strand_id
1 'polypeptide(L)'
;MYKRQYLDSVDGVEVNYPALEKSPYYSLVQKQFGGKGGAILTLRAGSKEKAFCLINHLQFATNATNIGDVRTLVIHPASTIYAHSNEAQKQSAGVYEDLIRISVGIEDIEDLIEDFGQAIAKMQEEC
;
A
#
# COMPACT_ATOMS: atom_id res chain seq x y z
N MET A 1 12.19 -5.12 -4.12
CA MET A 1 12.01 -6.52 -3.75
C MET A 1 11.77 -6.70 -2.25
N TYR A 2 12.58 -6.15 -1.36
CA TYR A 2 12.49 -6.31 0.11
C TYR A 2 11.30 -5.59 0.80
N LYS A 3 10.84 -4.44 0.27
CA LYS A 3 9.74 -3.63 0.86
C LYS A 3 8.44 -4.44 1.01
N ARG A 4 8.05 -5.17 -0.03
CA ARG A 4 6.84 -6.01 -0.01
C ARG A 4 6.92 -7.16 0.99
N GLN A 5 8.12 -7.77 1.10
CA GLN A 5 8.35 -8.89 2.02
C GLN A 5 8.24 -8.43 3.47
N TYR A 6 8.78 -7.26 3.78
CA TYR A 6 8.63 -6.66 5.10
C TYR A 6 7.16 -6.43 5.44
N LEU A 7 6.42 -5.68 4.61
CA LEU A 7 5.00 -5.38 4.88
C LEU A 7 4.12 -6.64 4.91
N ASP A 8 4.43 -7.65 4.10
CA ASP A 8 3.71 -8.94 4.12
C ASP A 8 3.98 -9.77 5.38
N SER A 9 5.08 -9.51 6.07
CA SER A 9 5.43 -10.15 7.35
C SER A 9 4.90 -9.43 8.59
N VAL A 10 4.33 -8.24 8.42
CA VAL A 10 3.85 -7.42 9.56
C VAL A 10 2.39 -7.76 9.87
N ASP A 11 2.14 -8.12 11.12
CA ASP A 11 0.77 -8.36 11.61
C ASP A 11 -0.07 -7.06 11.58
N GLY A 12 -1.37 -7.22 11.34
CA GLY A 12 -2.34 -6.12 11.37
C GLY A 12 -2.53 -5.38 10.04
N VAL A 13 -1.79 -5.76 8.99
CA VAL A 13 -2.01 -5.27 7.62
C VAL A 13 -2.03 -6.42 6.63
N GLU A 14 -2.82 -6.29 5.58
CA GLU A 14 -2.89 -7.26 4.47
C GLU A 14 -2.33 -6.62 3.21
N VAL A 15 -1.29 -7.23 2.63
CA VAL A 15 -0.61 -6.72 1.44
C VAL A 15 -1.11 -7.42 0.18
N ASN A 16 -1.46 -6.64 -0.84
CA ASN A 16 -1.69 -7.10 -2.20
C ASN A 16 -0.58 -6.59 -3.12
N TYR A 17 0.15 -7.53 -3.70
CA TYR A 17 1.20 -7.28 -4.68
C TYR A 17 1.30 -8.48 -5.63
N PRO A 18 1.32 -8.26 -6.96
CA PRO A 18 1.16 -9.37 -7.93
C PRO A 18 2.33 -10.35 -7.96
N ALA A 19 3.51 -9.98 -7.47
CA ALA A 19 4.66 -10.87 -7.37
C ALA A 19 4.85 -11.51 -5.97
N LEU A 20 3.83 -11.51 -5.10
CA LEU A 20 3.79 -12.37 -3.93
C LEU A 20 3.32 -13.76 -4.33
N GLU A 21 3.89 -14.81 -3.75
CA GLU A 21 3.54 -16.21 -4.07
C GLU A 21 2.06 -16.53 -3.85
N LYS A 22 1.44 -15.89 -2.87
CA LYS A 22 0.00 -16.00 -2.57
C LYS A 22 -0.90 -15.28 -3.56
N SER A 23 -0.35 -14.43 -4.44
CA SER A 23 -1.13 -13.69 -5.43
C SER A 23 -1.66 -14.61 -6.53
N PRO A 24 -2.94 -14.48 -6.96
CA PRO A 24 -3.47 -15.22 -8.10
C PRO A 24 -2.76 -14.86 -9.42
N TYR A 25 -2.02 -13.75 -9.45
CA TYR A 25 -1.27 -13.27 -10.61
C TYR A 25 0.21 -13.67 -10.59
N TYR A 26 0.68 -14.38 -9.57
CA TYR A 26 2.09 -14.71 -9.41
C TYR A 26 2.70 -15.41 -10.63
N SER A 27 2.05 -16.46 -11.12
CA SER A 27 2.52 -17.22 -12.30
C SER A 27 2.55 -16.36 -13.57
N LEU A 28 1.59 -15.45 -13.72
CA LEU A 28 1.53 -14.52 -14.84
C LEU A 28 2.68 -13.51 -14.79
N VAL A 29 2.99 -12.98 -13.60
CA VAL A 29 4.14 -12.09 -13.39
C VAL A 29 5.46 -12.78 -13.71
N GLN A 30 5.63 -14.04 -13.30
CA GLN A 30 6.82 -14.82 -13.65
C GLN A 30 6.96 -14.95 -15.17
N LYS A 31 5.88 -15.28 -15.86
CA LYS A 31 5.87 -15.53 -17.30
C LYS A 31 6.06 -14.25 -18.12
N GLN A 32 5.36 -13.17 -17.79
CA GLN A 32 5.32 -11.95 -18.61
C GLN A 32 6.36 -10.91 -18.21
N PHE A 33 6.70 -10.83 -16.92
CA PHE A 33 7.54 -9.77 -16.37
C PHE A 33 8.81 -10.27 -15.69
N GLY A 34 9.15 -11.54 -15.85
CA GLY A 34 10.37 -12.12 -15.28
C GLY A 34 10.43 -11.98 -13.73
N GLY A 35 9.29 -12.07 -13.06
CA GLY A 35 9.18 -11.94 -11.61
C GLY A 35 9.16 -10.50 -11.08
N LYS A 36 9.14 -9.48 -11.94
CA LYS A 36 9.12 -8.06 -11.56
C LYS A 36 7.67 -7.55 -11.55
N GLY A 37 7.10 -7.39 -10.36
CA GLY A 37 5.69 -6.99 -10.19
C GLY A 37 5.40 -5.49 -10.27
N GLY A 38 6.40 -4.67 -10.61
CA GLY A 38 6.25 -3.21 -10.68
C GLY A 38 6.41 -2.51 -9.33
N ALA A 39 6.07 -1.21 -9.30
CA ALA A 39 6.29 -0.34 -8.15
C ALA A 39 5.03 -0.03 -7.33
N ILE A 40 3.87 -0.55 -7.74
CA ILE A 40 2.61 -0.33 -7.04
C ILE A 40 2.28 -1.53 -6.16
N LEU A 41 1.96 -1.25 -4.91
CA LEU A 41 1.35 -2.21 -4.00
C LEU A 41 0.20 -1.56 -3.25
N THR A 42 -0.71 -2.37 -2.73
CA THR A 42 -1.75 -1.90 -1.82
C THR A 42 -1.70 -2.66 -0.52
N LEU A 43 -2.14 -2.02 0.55
CA LEU A 43 -2.37 -2.69 1.82
C LEU A 43 -3.74 -2.32 2.39
N ARG A 44 -4.30 -3.24 3.16
CA ARG A 44 -5.53 -3.05 3.90
C ARG A 44 -5.20 -2.95 5.38
N ALA A 45 -5.70 -1.89 6.02
CA ALA A 45 -5.42 -1.59 7.42
C ALA A 45 -6.49 -2.13 8.38
N GLY A 46 -7.57 -2.72 7.86
CA GLY A 46 -8.67 -3.29 8.63
C GLY A 46 -9.83 -2.33 8.90
N SER A 47 -9.61 -1.02 8.91
CA SER A 47 -10.66 0.01 8.96
C SER A 47 -10.18 1.31 8.32
N LYS A 48 -11.14 2.20 8.02
CA LYS A 48 -10.87 3.53 7.48
C LYS A 48 -10.06 4.38 8.45
N GLU A 49 -10.41 4.32 9.72
CA GLU A 49 -9.73 5.05 10.80
C GLU A 49 -8.27 4.61 10.91
N LYS A 50 -8.03 3.31 10.86
CA LYS A 50 -6.67 2.75 10.84
C LYS A 50 -5.88 3.14 9.60
N ALA A 51 -6.51 3.17 8.43
CA ALA A 51 -5.88 3.63 7.20
C ALA A 51 -5.43 5.10 7.31
N PHE A 52 -6.29 5.99 7.82
CA PHE A 52 -5.94 7.38 8.07
C PHE A 52 -4.86 7.53 9.13
N CYS A 53 -4.98 6.77 10.23
CA CYS A 53 -3.98 6.75 11.29
C CYS A 53 -2.59 6.39 10.74
N LEU A 54 -2.49 5.31 9.98
CA LEU A 54 -1.24 4.90 9.35
C LEU A 54 -0.67 6.01 8.46
N ILE A 55 -1.47 6.54 7.54
CA ILE A 55 -1.01 7.59 6.61
C ILE A 55 -0.54 8.85 7.36
N ASN A 56 -1.27 9.25 8.40
CA ASN A 56 -0.93 10.45 9.18
C ASN A 56 0.34 10.30 10.02
N HIS A 57 0.74 9.08 10.36
CA HIS A 57 1.98 8.80 11.10
C HIS A 57 3.20 8.57 10.21
N LEU A 58 3.03 8.49 8.89
CA LEU A 58 4.16 8.47 7.97
C LEU A 58 4.91 9.81 8.03
N GLN A 59 6.23 9.74 8.13
CA GLN A 59 7.11 10.92 8.26
C GLN A 59 7.96 11.14 7.00
N PHE A 60 8.24 10.07 6.28
CA PHE A 60 9.14 10.06 5.14
C PHE A 60 8.39 9.89 3.80
N ALA A 61 7.48 8.92 3.71
CA ALA A 61 6.63 8.73 2.54
C ALA A 61 5.63 9.89 2.40
N THR A 62 5.40 10.34 1.17
CA THR A 62 4.58 11.52 0.86
C THR A 62 3.14 11.14 0.58
N ASN A 63 2.18 11.79 1.24
CA ASN A 63 0.76 11.66 0.92
C ASN A 63 0.44 12.46 -0.36
N ALA A 64 0.36 11.75 -1.48
CA ALA A 64 0.07 12.34 -2.80
C ALA A 64 -0.53 11.31 -3.77
N THR A 65 -1.29 11.80 -4.74
CA THR A 65 -2.07 10.97 -5.68
C THR A 65 -1.29 10.46 -6.88
N ASN A 66 -0.08 10.95 -7.15
CA ASN A 66 0.72 10.60 -8.32
C ASN A 66 1.23 9.14 -8.29
N ILE A 67 1.71 8.70 -9.45
CA ILE A 67 2.34 7.40 -9.67
C ILE A 67 3.64 7.61 -10.44
N GLY A 68 4.67 6.81 -10.13
CA GLY A 68 5.93 6.84 -10.88
C GLY A 68 6.86 8.00 -10.51
N ASP A 69 6.67 8.60 -9.35
CA ASP A 69 7.58 9.61 -8.78
C ASP A 69 8.85 8.92 -8.22
N VAL A 70 9.93 9.68 -8.10
CA VAL A 70 11.15 9.23 -7.41
C VAL A 70 10.93 9.07 -5.91
N ARG A 71 9.94 9.73 -5.36
CA ARG A 71 9.50 9.61 -3.96
C ARG A 71 8.45 8.51 -3.83
N THR A 72 8.44 7.86 -2.69
CA THR A 72 7.35 6.96 -2.31
C THR A 72 6.10 7.77 -1.97
N LEU A 73 5.02 7.49 -2.70
CA LEU A 73 3.74 8.17 -2.56
C LEU A 73 2.69 7.24 -1.98
N VAL A 74 1.90 7.74 -1.06
CA VAL A 74 0.86 7.00 -0.35
C VAL A 74 -0.46 7.76 -0.41
N ILE A 75 -1.55 7.08 -0.73
CA ILE A 75 -2.89 7.66 -0.71
C ILE A 75 -3.93 6.70 -0.13
N HIS A 76 -5.04 7.26 0.31
CA HIS A 76 -6.28 6.56 0.60
C HIS A 76 -7.24 6.73 -0.60
N PRO A 77 -7.38 5.74 -1.50
CA PRO A 77 -8.11 5.92 -2.76
C PRO A 77 -9.58 6.24 -2.56
N ALA A 78 -10.24 5.63 -1.58
CA ALA A 78 -11.68 5.80 -1.35
C ALA A 78 -12.08 7.25 -1.04
N SER A 79 -11.22 8.02 -0.35
CA SER A 79 -11.48 9.42 0.00
C SER A 79 -10.84 10.44 -0.94
N THR A 80 -10.05 10.01 -1.92
CA THR A 80 -9.33 10.88 -2.86
C THR A 80 -9.83 10.68 -4.29
N ILE A 81 -9.20 9.79 -5.06
CA ILE A 81 -9.54 9.57 -6.47
C ILE A 81 -10.95 8.99 -6.68
N TYR A 82 -11.50 8.29 -5.69
CA TYR A 82 -12.86 7.73 -5.70
C TYR A 82 -13.83 8.47 -4.77
N ALA A 83 -13.52 9.69 -4.33
CA ALA A 83 -14.35 10.46 -3.39
C ALA A 83 -15.78 10.71 -3.90
N HIS A 84 -15.95 10.85 -5.22
CA HIS A 84 -17.25 11.08 -5.87
C HIS A 84 -17.88 9.81 -6.45
N SER A 85 -17.27 8.64 -6.26
CA SER A 85 -17.80 7.36 -6.72
C SER A 85 -18.80 6.78 -5.71
N ASN A 86 -19.84 6.12 -6.22
CA ASN A 86 -20.75 5.37 -5.35
C ASN A 86 -20.13 4.03 -4.90
N GLU A 87 -20.75 3.36 -3.93
CA GLU A 87 -20.23 2.12 -3.36
C GLU A 87 -20.08 1.00 -4.40
N ALA A 88 -20.99 0.88 -5.36
CA ALA A 88 -20.91 -0.13 -6.42
C ALA A 88 -19.68 0.11 -7.33
N GLN A 89 -19.39 1.37 -7.64
CA GLN A 89 -18.20 1.73 -8.42
C GLN A 89 -16.90 1.46 -7.64
N LYS A 90 -16.86 1.79 -6.36
CA LYS A 90 -15.70 1.48 -5.49
C LYS A 90 -15.47 -0.02 -5.41
N GLN A 91 -16.51 -0.81 -5.15
CA GLN A 91 -16.41 -2.27 -5.07
C GLN A 91 -15.96 -2.89 -6.39
N SER A 92 -16.51 -2.44 -7.52
CA SER A 92 -16.10 -2.90 -8.86
C SER A 92 -14.64 -2.60 -9.16
N ALA A 93 -14.10 -1.50 -8.65
CA ALA A 93 -12.70 -1.11 -8.78
C ALA A 93 -11.78 -1.75 -7.71
N GLY A 94 -12.30 -2.53 -6.78
CA GLY A 94 -11.54 -3.10 -5.66
C GLY A 94 -11.06 -2.06 -4.65
N VAL A 95 -11.78 -0.94 -4.55
CA VAL A 95 -11.44 0.16 -3.63
C VAL A 95 -12.26 0.01 -2.35
N TYR A 96 -11.62 -0.48 -1.31
CA TYR A 96 -12.19 -0.64 0.02
C TYR A 96 -11.88 0.57 0.90
N GLU A 97 -12.71 0.81 1.93
CA GLU A 97 -12.53 1.95 2.86
C GLU A 97 -11.25 1.86 3.71
N ASP A 98 -10.68 0.68 3.84
CA ASP A 98 -9.40 0.44 4.56
C ASP A 98 -8.19 0.31 3.64
N LEU A 99 -8.36 0.58 2.33
CA LEU A 99 -7.31 0.40 1.33
C LEU A 99 -6.36 1.61 1.29
N ILE A 100 -5.07 1.31 1.28
CA ILE A 100 -3.99 2.26 1.06
C ILE A 100 -3.21 1.83 -0.19
N ARG A 101 -3.00 2.75 -1.13
CA ARG A 101 -2.14 2.51 -2.30
C ARG A 101 -0.78 3.16 -2.08
N ILE A 102 0.26 2.41 -2.37
CA ILE A 102 1.65 2.84 -2.27
C ILE A 102 2.30 2.77 -3.65
N SER A 103 2.80 3.89 -4.13
CA SER A 103 3.67 3.98 -5.30
C SER A 103 5.10 4.12 -4.81
N VAL A 104 5.87 3.03 -4.92
CA VAL A 104 7.21 2.96 -4.35
C VAL A 104 8.21 3.74 -5.19
N GLY A 105 8.95 4.65 -4.56
CA GLY A 105 10.04 5.43 -5.14
C GLY A 105 11.39 4.72 -5.10
N ILE A 106 12.44 5.52 -5.25
CA ILE A 106 13.84 5.05 -5.31
C ILE A 106 14.65 5.34 -4.04
N GLU A 107 13.98 5.76 -2.96
CA GLU A 107 14.61 6.02 -1.67
C GLU A 107 15.21 4.75 -1.08
N ASP A 108 16.09 4.92 -0.10
CA ASP A 108 16.67 3.80 0.64
C ASP A 108 15.59 2.91 1.25
N ILE A 109 15.77 1.60 1.13
CA ILE A 109 14.80 0.62 1.60
C ILE A 109 14.66 0.64 3.13
N GLU A 110 15.75 0.87 3.84
CA GLU A 110 15.78 0.84 5.30
C GLU A 110 14.98 2.03 5.86
N ASP A 111 15.13 3.22 5.27
CA ASP A 111 14.36 4.41 5.64
C ASP A 111 12.85 4.19 5.46
N LEU A 112 12.46 3.53 4.37
CA LEU A 112 11.04 3.22 4.13
C LEU A 112 10.51 2.14 5.08
N ILE A 113 11.29 1.12 5.40
CA ILE A 113 10.92 0.09 6.38
C ILE A 113 10.74 0.73 7.76
N GLU A 114 11.65 1.62 8.16
CA GLU A 114 11.54 2.34 9.43
C GLU A 114 10.28 3.21 9.49
N ASP A 115 10.01 3.98 8.42
CA ASP A 115 8.83 4.86 8.33
C ASP A 115 7.51 4.08 8.41
N PHE A 116 7.35 3.04 7.60
CA PHE A 116 6.15 2.21 7.64
C PHE A 116 6.04 1.42 8.94
N GLY A 117 7.15 0.93 9.49
CA GLY A 117 7.19 0.19 10.75
C GLY A 117 6.69 1.02 11.92
N GLN A 118 7.17 2.25 12.08
CA GLN A 118 6.73 3.14 13.14
C GLN A 118 5.27 3.57 12.96
N ALA A 119 4.83 3.82 11.71
CA ALA A 119 3.45 4.20 11.43
C ALA A 119 2.45 3.07 11.72
N ILE A 120 2.80 1.82 11.37
CA ILE A 120 1.98 0.63 11.67
C ILE A 120 1.93 0.39 13.19
N ALA A 121 3.06 0.49 13.90
CA ALA A 121 3.09 0.34 15.35
C ALA A 121 2.15 1.34 16.04
N LYS A 122 2.22 2.61 15.67
CA LYS A 122 1.32 3.65 16.19
C LYS A 122 -0.14 3.41 15.83
N MET A 123 -0.42 2.96 14.62
CA MET A 123 -1.78 2.58 14.21
C MET A 123 -2.33 1.46 15.11
N GLN A 124 -1.51 0.48 15.49
CA GLN A 124 -1.94 -0.62 16.36
C GLN A 124 -2.16 -0.19 17.81
N GLU A 125 -1.38 0.79 18.30
CA GLU A 125 -1.46 1.28 19.68
C GLU A 125 -2.57 2.32 19.88
N GLU A 126 -2.79 3.22 18.92
CA GLU A 126 -3.62 4.41 19.08
C GLU A 126 -4.98 4.31 18.38
N CYS A 127 -5.10 3.41 17.45
CA CYS A 127 -6.27 3.28 16.58
C CYS A 127 -6.82 1.85 16.57
#